data_ee6307e64b5d6c938925209d4f17d673
#
_entry.id   ee6307e64b5d6c938925209d4f17d673
#
_cell.length_a   1.000
_cell.length_b   1.000
_cell.length_c   1.000
_cell.angle_alpha   90.00
_cell.angle_beta   90.00
_cell.angle_gamma   90.00
#
_symmetry.space_group_name_H-M   'P 1'
#
loop_
_entity.id
_entity.type
_entity.pdbx_description
1 polymer ?
#
loop_
_entity_poly.entity_id
_entity_poly.type
_entity_poly.pdbx_seq_one_letter_code
_entity_poly.pdbx_strand_id
1 'polypeptide(L)'
;SANYFSENLLPEIFKNPWNGMVELGYTTALIGATAALIRRVVFTPDKLKGKSQLEGNFILVLILTITTTSFIIESPENPSSIWEPIGFWVSGLGLSSNFIVASYWAHMFAICCFLVLIPVSKHMHLVMAVPNVFFHDTNALGTMRPLAVDENGRAVPLEDLDIDSFGVSTFDQYTWRQIIDGWSCTSCARCQDVCPAYES
;
A
#
# COMPACT_ATOMS: atom_id res chain seq x y z
N SER A 1 15.22 14.83 -1.22
CA SER A 1 14.56 14.66 -2.52
C SER A 1 15.36 13.71 -3.41
N ALA A 2 14.73 13.14 -4.45
CA ALA A 2 15.38 12.24 -5.40
C ALA A 2 16.55 12.95 -6.12
N ASN A 3 16.40 14.22 -6.42
CA ASN A 3 17.43 15.05 -7.04
C ASN A 3 18.66 15.21 -6.14
N TYR A 4 18.49 15.42 -4.82
CA TYR A 4 19.62 15.47 -3.88
C TYR A 4 20.41 14.17 -3.88
N PHE A 5 19.72 13.03 -3.94
CA PHE A 5 20.37 11.71 -3.99
C PHE A 5 21.17 11.55 -5.30
N SER A 6 20.57 11.89 -6.45
CA SER A 6 21.22 11.78 -7.76
C SER A 6 22.45 12.70 -7.85
N GLU A 7 22.36 13.93 -7.36
CA GLU A 7 23.44 14.90 -7.45
C GLU A 7 24.66 14.58 -6.58
N ASN A 8 24.44 14.01 -5.37
CA ASN A 8 25.49 13.83 -4.39
C ASN A 8 26.04 12.40 -4.28
N LEU A 9 25.28 11.40 -4.67
CA LEU A 9 25.62 9.99 -4.45
C LEU A 9 25.84 9.19 -5.72
N LEU A 10 25.26 9.60 -6.85
CA LEU A 10 25.41 8.87 -8.11
C LEU A 10 26.50 9.42 -9.00
N PRO A 11 27.28 8.55 -9.69
CA PRO A 11 28.12 8.96 -10.78
C PRO A 11 27.31 9.66 -11.89
N GLU A 12 27.91 10.65 -12.57
CA GLU A 12 27.24 11.47 -13.60
C GLU A 12 26.52 10.65 -14.67
N ILE A 13 27.07 9.50 -15.05
CA ILE A 13 26.51 8.63 -16.08
C ILE A 13 25.15 8.03 -15.70
N PHE A 14 24.86 7.91 -14.39
CA PHE A 14 23.61 7.32 -13.87
C PHE A 14 22.58 8.37 -13.41
N LYS A 15 22.93 9.66 -13.36
CA LYS A 15 22.02 10.72 -12.89
C LYS A 15 20.78 10.82 -13.77
N ASN A 16 20.94 10.96 -15.07
CA ASN A 16 19.82 11.11 -15.99
C ASN A 16 18.89 9.88 -16.04
N PRO A 17 19.39 8.64 -16.18
CA PRO A 17 18.56 7.44 -16.08
C PRO A 17 17.83 7.33 -14.73
N TRP A 18 18.48 7.69 -13.63
CA TRP A 18 17.86 7.67 -12.30
C TRP A 18 16.67 8.64 -12.20
N ASN A 19 16.87 9.88 -12.64
CA ASN A 19 15.81 10.89 -12.63
C ASN A 19 14.63 10.46 -13.53
N GLY A 20 14.91 9.90 -14.68
CA GLY A 20 13.88 9.34 -15.57
C GLY A 20 13.09 8.20 -14.94
N MET A 21 13.74 7.30 -14.19
CA MET A 21 13.05 6.25 -13.43
C MET A 21 12.16 6.81 -12.32
N VAL A 22 12.60 7.83 -11.62
CA VAL A 22 11.84 8.51 -10.57
C VAL A 22 10.61 9.21 -11.17
N GLU A 23 10.79 9.95 -12.26
CA GLU A 23 9.68 10.62 -12.96
C GLU A 23 8.65 9.61 -13.49
N LEU A 24 9.10 8.48 -14.07
CA LEU A 24 8.24 7.40 -14.50
C LEU A 24 7.43 6.83 -13.31
N GLY A 25 8.07 6.68 -12.15
CA GLY A 25 7.41 6.24 -10.91
C GLY A 25 6.31 7.20 -10.47
N TYR A 26 6.57 8.50 -10.44
CA TYR A 26 5.56 9.51 -10.08
C TYR A 26 4.43 9.56 -11.10
N THR A 27 4.74 9.47 -12.39
CA THR A 27 3.76 9.49 -13.48
C THR A 27 2.82 8.28 -13.40
N THR A 28 3.36 7.09 -13.22
CA THR A 28 2.54 5.87 -13.07
C THR A 28 1.68 5.90 -11.82
N ALA A 29 2.21 6.41 -10.70
CA ALA A 29 1.45 6.61 -9.47
C ALA A 29 0.31 7.62 -9.65
N LEU A 30 0.57 8.74 -10.32
CA LEU A 30 -0.43 9.79 -10.61
C LEU A 30 -1.56 9.24 -11.49
N ILE A 31 -1.24 8.55 -12.58
CA ILE A 31 -2.21 7.93 -13.48
C ILE A 31 -3.03 6.87 -12.74
N GLY A 32 -2.37 5.97 -12.00
CA GLY A 32 -3.01 4.90 -11.25
C GLY A 32 -3.96 5.42 -10.17
N ALA A 33 -3.52 6.40 -9.39
CA ALA A 33 -4.35 7.02 -8.33
C ALA A 33 -5.54 7.78 -8.91
N THR A 34 -5.34 8.51 -10.03
CA THR A 34 -6.43 9.22 -10.73
C THR A 34 -7.45 8.24 -11.27
N ALA A 35 -7.02 7.19 -11.97
CA ALA A 35 -7.90 6.15 -12.50
C ALA A 35 -8.68 5.44 -11.38
N ALA A 36 -8.01 5.12 -10.26
CA ALA A 36 -8.65 4.52 -9.10
C ALA A 36 -9.68 5.45 -8.46
N LEU A 37 -9.40 6.75 -8.36
CA LEU A 37 -10.34 7.73 -7.83
C LEU A 37 -11.56 7.90 -8.74
N ILE A 38 -11.35 8.03 -10.05
CA ILE A 38 -12.43 8.10 -11.05
C ILE A 38 -13.31 6.85 -10.94
N ARG A 39 -12.71 5.66 -10.93
CA ARG A 39 -13.45 4.41 -10.78
C ARG A 39 -14.29 4.38 -9.50
N ARG A 40 -13.78 4.90 -8.39
CA ARG A 40 -14.49 4.91 -7.11
C ARG A 40 -15.60 5.94 -7.04
N VAL A 41 -15.42 7.10 -7.64
CA VAL A 41 -16.39 8.20 -7.57
C VAL A 41 -17.46 8.05 -8.65
N VAL A 42 -17.07 7.69 -9.88
CA VAL A 42 -17.98 7.64 -11.04
C VAL A 42 -18.64 6.27 -11.17
N PHE A 43 -17.88 5.19 -11.02
CA PHE A 43 -18.36 3.82 -11.28
C PHE A 43 -18.58 3.00 -10.00
N THR A 44 -18.67 3.62 -8.85
CA THR A 44 -18.75 3.03 -7.51
C THR A 44 -19.20 1.56 -7.50
N PRO A 45 -18.29 0.57 -7.40
CA PRO A 45 -18.67 -0.83 -7.29
C PRO A 45 -19.47 -1.07 -6.01
N ASP A 46 -20.50 -1.90 -6.05
CA ASP A 46 -21.38 -2.18 -4.89
C ASP A 46 -20.58 -2.64 -3.64
N LYS A 47 -19.52 -3.40 -3.86
CA LYS A 47 -18.60 -3.88 -2.81
C LYS A 47 -17.81 -2.77 -2.09
N LEU A 48 -17.71 -1.58 -2.66
CA LEU A 48 -16.98 -0.44 -2.09
C LEU A 48 -17.93 0.58 -1.45
N LYS A 49 -19.23 0.34 -1.45
CA LYS A 49 -20.20 1.22 -0.78
C LYS A 49 -20.08 1.12 0.75
N GLY A 50 -20.07 2.26 1.45
CA GLY A 50 -20.02 2.34 2.91
C GLY A 50 -18.82 3.07 3.48
N LYS A 51 -18.53 2.88 4.79
CA LYS A 51 -17.44 3.58 5.52
C LYS A 51 -16.05 3.43 4.88
N SER A 52 -15.79 2.29 4.26
CA SER A 52 -14.55 2.01 3.54
C SER A 52 -14.31 2.91 2.31
N GLN A 53 -15.35 3.57 1.81
CA GLN A 53 -15.27 4.43 0.63
C GLN A 53 -14.59 5.76 0.95
N LEU A 54 -14.97 6.41 2.06
CA LEU A 54 -14.39 7.69 2.47
C LEU A 54 -12.89 7.57 2.79
N GLU A 55 -12.53 6.55 3.56
CA GLU A 55 -11.14 6.27 3.90
C GLU A 55 -10.28 6.05 2.64
N GLY A 56 -10.74 5.20 1.74
CA GLY A 56 -9.98 4.92 0.52
C GLY A 56 -9.90 6.11 -0.44
N ASN A 57 -10.94 6.97 -0.51
CA ASN A 57 -10.89 8.19 -1.31
C ASN A 57 -9.91 9.20 -0.70
N PHE A 58 -9.92 9.34 0.63
CA PHE A 58 -8.99 10.23 1.33
C PHE A 58 -7.53 9.85 1.08
N ILE A 59 -7.22 8.57 1.13
CA ILE A 59 -5.87 8.06 0.84
C ILE A 59 -5.48 8.32 -0.61
N LEU A 60 -6.38 8.12 -1.58
CA LEU A 60 -6.11 8.43 -2.99
C LEU A 60 -5.85 9.92 -3.19
N VAL A 61 -6.59 10.79 -2.50
CA VAL A 61 -6.34 12.24 -2.54
C VAL A 61 -4.98 12.60 -1.95
N LEU A 62 -4.56 11.96 -0.85
CA LEU A 62 -3.21 12.16 -0.29
C LEU A 62 -2.12 11.71 -1.28
N ILE A 63 -2.27 10.55 -1.92
CA ILE A 63 -1.33 10.07 -2.94
C ILE A 63 -1.26 11.06 -4.11
N LEU A 64 -2.39 11.54 -4.60
CA LEU A 64 -2.45 12.56 -5.66
C LEU A 64 -1.77 13.87 -5.23
N THR A 65 -1.99 14.31 -4.00
CA THR A 65 -1.32 15.49 -3.46
C THR A 65 0.19 15.29 -3.40
N ILE A 66 0.65 14.18 -2.85
CA ILE A 66 2.07 13.86 -2.74
C ILE A 66 2.72 13.82 -4.13
N THR A 67 2.15 13.08 -5.08
CA THR A 67 2.72 12.93 -6.42
C THR A 67 2.71 14.23 -7.22
N THR A 68 1.64 15.01 -7.14
CA THR A 68 1.56 16.31 -7.85
C THR A 68 2.54 17.32 -7.28
N THR A 69 2.63 17.42 -5.95
CA THR A 69 3.59 18.33 -5.30
C THR A 69 5.03 17.91 -5.51
N SER A 70 5.33 16.59 -5.66
CA SER A 70 6.67 16.12 -6.03
C SER A 70 7.10 16.69 -7.38
N PHE A 71 6.25 16.65 -8.40
CA PHE A 71 6.58 17.27 -9.71
C PHE A 71 6.89 18.76 -9.61
N ILE A 72 6.18 19.49 -8.75
CA ILE A 72 6.39 20.94 -8.56
C ILE A 72 7.70 21.22 -7.84
N ILE A 73 8.01 20.44 -6.78
CA ILE A 73 9.17 20.68 -5.92
C ILE A 73 10.46 20.15 -6.56
N GLU A 74 10.38 19.03 -7.27
CA GLU A 74 11.53 18.36 -7.88
C GLU A 74 11.73 18.77 -9.34
N SER A 75 10.94 19.73 -9.83
CA SER A 75 11.17 20.31 -11.17
C SER A 75 12.56 20.94 -11.22
N PRO A 76 13.51 20.34 -11.94
CA PRO A 76 14.90 20.81 -11.95
C PRO A 76 15.01 22.16 -12.66
N GLU A 77 16.01 22.95 -12.29
CA GLU A 77 16.30 24.24 -12.97
C GLU A 77 16.68 24.02 -14.45
N ASN A 78 17.30 22.87 -14.76
CA ASN A 78 17.69 22.47 -16.10
C ASN A 78 17.28 21.01 -16.37
N PRO A 79 15.98 20.71 -16.55
CA PRO A 79 15.53 19.35 -16.79
C PRO A 79 15.99 18.83 -18.16
N SER A 80 16.34 17.57 -18.23
CA SER A 80 16.56 16.89 -19.50
C SER A 80 15.21 16.58 -20.16
N SER A 81 14.92 17.17 -21.29
CA SER A 81 13.68 16.93 -22.04
C SER A 81 13.46 15.48 -22.49
N ILE A 82 14.52 14.67 -22.49
CA ILE A 82 14.47 13.25 -22.87
C ILE A 82 14.15 12.37 -21.65
N TRP A 83 14.79 12.63 -20.51
CA TRP A 83 14.68 11.80 -19.32
C TRP A 83 13.60 12.28 -18.36
N GLU A 84 13.28 13.58 -18.37
CA GLU A 84 12.35 14.23 -17.46
C GLU A 84 11.34 15.09 -18.24
N PRO A 85 10.50 14.52 -19.14
CA PRO A 85 9.62 15.29 -20.00
C PRO A 85 8.56 16.08 -19.24
N ILE A 86 8.03 15.56 -18.13
CA ILE A 86 7.02 16.24 -17.31
C ILE A 86 7.69 17.32 -16.47
N GLY A 87 8.84 17.04 -15.86
CA GLY A 87 9.66 18.03 -15.15
C GLY A 87 10.04 19.19 -16.05
N PHE A 88 10.41 18.92 -17.29
CA PHE A 88 10.68 19.93 -18.32
C PHE A 88 9.45 20.81 -18.59
N TRP A 89 8.29 20.22 -18.74
CA TRP A 89 7.04 20.96 -18.94
C TRP A 89 6.67 21.80 -17.72
N VAL A 90 6.78 21.25 -16.52
CA VAL A 90 6.48 21.95 -15.24
C VAL A 90 7.43 23.13 -15.02
N SER A 91 8.74 22.97 -15.30
CA SER A 91 9.72 24.07 -15.20
C SER A 91 9.39 25.21 -16.16
N GLY A 92 8.87 24.90 -17.35
CA GLY A 92 8.42 25.88 -18.34
C GLY A 92 7.21 26.74 -17.92
N LEU A 93 6.48 26.33 -16.86
CA LEU A 93 5.34 27.11 -16.34
C LEU A 93 5.75 28.36 -15.56
N GLY A 94 7.02 28.52 -15.21
CA GLY A 94 7.53 29.70 -14.50
C GLY A 94 6.86 29.93 -13.14
N LEU A 95 6.70 28.88 -12.34
CA LEU A 95 6.02 28.93 -11.05
C LEU A 95 6.73 29.87 -10.07
N SER A 96 5.96 30.66 -9.32
CA SER A 96 6.54 31.59 -8.34
C SER A 96 7.18 30.82 -7.16
N SER A 97 8.26 31.39 -6.60
CA SER A 97 8.93 30.79 -5.43
C SER A 97 7.99 30.56 -4.25
N ASN A 98 7.04 31.44 -4.03
CA ASN A 98 6.05 31.30 -2.96
C ASN A 98 5.15 30.07 -3.19
N PHE A 99 4.80 29.78 -4.44
CA PHE A 99 3.99 28.60 -4.78
C PHE A 99 4.78 27.30 -4.57
N ILE A 100 6.05 27.30 -4.94
CA ILE A 100 6.95 26.14 -4.70
C ILE A 100 7.09 25.88 -3.20
N VAL A 101 7.31 26.92 -2.39
CA VAL A 101 7.38 26.79 -0.92
C VAL A 101 6.06 26.28 -0.32
N ALA A 102 4.93 26.81 -0.79
CA ALA A 102 3.62 26.33 -0.35
C ALA A 102 3.39 24.85 -0.72
N SER A 103 3.80 24.44 -1.93
CA SER A 103 3.75 23.04 -2.37
C SER A 103 4.62 22.13 -1.53
N TYR A 104 5.80 22.60 -1.12
CA TYR A 104 6.68 21.86 -0.19
C TYR A 104 5.99 21.59 1.15
N TRP A 105 5.38 22.61 1.76
CA TRP A 105 4.68 22.43 3.03
C TRP A 105 3.44 21.54 2.90
N ALA A 106 2.70 21.66 1.80
CA ALA A 106 1.57 20.79 1.50
C ALA A 106 2.02 19.33 1.33
N HIS A 107 3.15 19.09 0.66
CA HIS A 107 3.78 17.77 0.50
C HIS A 107 4.14 17.16 1.85
N MET A 108 4.86 17.91 2.69
CA MET A 108 5.27 17.44 4.01
C MET A 108 4.06 17.12 4.89
N PHE A 109 3.04 17.98 4.87
CA PHE A 109 1.81 17.74 5.60
C PHE A 109 1.08 16.47 5.10
N ALA A 110 0.98 16.27 3.80
CA ALA A 110 0.35 15.10 3.21
C ALA A 110 1.11 13.80 3.58
N ILE A 111 2.44 13.82 3.58
CA ILE A 111 3.27 12.68 4.03
C ILE A 111 3.00 12.38 5.51
N CYS A 112 3.01 13.39 6.38
CA CYS A 112 2.74 13.19 7.80
C CYS A 112 1.35 12.59 8.04
N CYS A 113 0.32 13.09 7.36
CA CYS A 113 -1.03 12.51 7.41
C CYS A 113 -1.03 11.06 6.93
N PHE A 114 -0.35 10.76 5.84
CA PHE A 114 -0.27 9.41 5.28
C PHE A 114 0.42 8.44 6.25
N LEU A 115 1.53 8.85 6.87
CA LEU A 115 2.25 8.03 7.85
C LEU A 115 1.41 7.71 9.09
N VAL A 116 0.63 8.68 9.58
CA VAL A 116 -0.30 8.46 10.72
C VAL A 116 -1.44 7.51 10.32
N LEU A 117 -1.88 7.55 9.07
CA LEU A 117 -2.97 6.71 8.58
C LEU A 117 -2.57 5.25 8.36
N ILE A 118 -1.31 4.96 8.00
CA ILE A 118 -0.85 3.59 7.71
C ILE A 118 -1.24 2.61 8.83
N PRO A 119 -0.87 2.84 10.12
CA PRO A 119 -1.11 1.86 11.19
C PRO A 119 -2.59 1.71 11.58
N VAL A 120 -3.43 2.68 11.28
CA VAL A 120 -4.86 2.68 11.68
C VAL A 120 -5.81 2.38 10.52
N SER A 121 -5.29 2.24 9.32
CA SER A 121 -6.08 2.03 8.11
C SER A 121 -5.79 0.66 7.45
N LYS A 122 -6.54 0.36 6.41
CA LYS A 122 -6.27 -0.81 5.54
C LYS A 122 -4.84 -0.87 4.99
N HIS A 123 -4.11 0.25 5.01
CA HIS A 123 -2.74 0.33 4.50
C HIS A 123 -1.73 -0.36 5.42
N MET A 124 -2.14 -0.78 6.61
CA MET A 124 -1.36 -1.68 7.46
C MET A 124 -0.90 -2.94 6.72
N HIS A 125 -1.68 -3.41 5.72
CA HIS A 125 -1.29 -4.55 4.89
C HIS A 125 0.04 -4.34 4.14
N LEU A 126 0.42 -3.10 3.78
CA LEU A 126 1.71 -2.80 3.13
C LEU A 126 2.89 -3.17 4.04
N VAL A 127 2.76 -2.87 5.33
CA VAL A 127 3.78 -3.18 6.34
C VAL A 127 3.73 -4.66 6.71
N MET A 128 2.54 -5.19 6.92
CA MET A 128 2.35 -6.57 7.39
C MET A 128 2.49 -7.63 6.30
N ALA A 129 2.41 -7.27 5.03
CA ALA A 129 2.67 -8.20 3.93
C ALA A 129 4.11 -8.74 3.95
N VAL A 130 5.09 -7.92 4.31
CA VAL A 130 6.50 -8.32 4.36
C VAL A 130 6.73 -9.43 5.40
N PRO A 131 6.41 -9.25 6.70
CA PRO A 131 6.54 -10.34 7.66
C PRO A 131 5.61 -11.51 7.35
N ASN A 132 4.42 -11.28 6.79
CA ASN A 132 3.53 -12.35 6.40
C ASN A 132 4.15 -13.27 5.34
N VAL A 133 4.75 -12.71 4.30
CA VAL A 133 5.44 -13.49 3.26
C VAL A 133 6.68 -14.17 3.82
N PHE A 134 7.45 -13.47 4.66
CA PHE A 134 8.68 -14.02 5.27
C PHE A 134 8.40 -15.26 6.15
N PHE A 135 7.35 -15.19 6.96
CA PHE A 135 6.95 -16.29 7.84
C PHE A 135 5.93 -17.24 7.19
N HIS A 136 5.83 -17.22 5.88
CA HIS A 136 4.94 -18.12 5.15
C HIS A 136 5.29 -19.59 5.41
N ASP A 137 4.25 -20.42 5.52
CA ASP A 137 4.41 -21.87 5.65
C ASP A 137 4.91 -22.45 4.32
N THR A 138 6.07 -23.07 4.35
CA THR A 138 6.71 -23.69 3.18
C THR A 138 6.32 -25.15 2.95
N ASN A 139 5.38 -25.69 3.73
CA ASN A 139 4.86 -27.03 3.52
C ASN A 139 4.17 -27.15 2.16
N ALA A 140 4.11 -28.37 1.64
CA ALA A 140 3.48 -28.63 0.36
C ALA A 140 2.02 -28.17 0.36
N LEU A 141 1.57 -27.59 -0.77
CA LEU A 141 0.18 -27.17 -0.95
C LEU A 141 -0.76 -28.36 -0.75
N GLY A 142 -1.82 -28.16 0.03
CA GLY A 142 -2.77 -29.21 0.38
C GLY A 142 -2.44 -30.01 1.64
N THR A 143 -1.29 -29.75 2.28
CA THR A 143 -0.98 -30.33 3.58
C THR A 143 -1.80 -29.66 4.67
N MET A 144 -2.74 -30.39 5.25
CA MET A 144 -3.53 -29.91 6.38
C MET A 144 -2.78 -30.13 7.67
N ARG A 145 -2.72 -29.12 8.52
CA ARG A 145 -2.20 -29.27 9.88
C ARG A 145 -3.23 -29.99 10.75
N PRO A 146 -2.78 -30.84 11.69
CA PRO A 146 -3.69 -31.43 12.65
C PRO A 146 -4.38 -30.34 13.49
N LEU A 147 -5.62 -30.57 13.87
CA LEU A 147 -6.45 -29.62 14.61
C LEU A 147 -5.90 -29.33 16.00
N ALA A 148 -5.30 -30.35 16.63
CA ALA A 148 -4.58 -30.20 17.87
C ALA A 148 -3.35 -31.13 17.89
N VAL A 149 -2.35 -30.77 18.68
CA VAL A 149 -1.10 -31.51 18.89
C VAL A 149 -0.92 -31.70 20.38
N ASP A 150 -0.49 -32.91 20.78
CA ASP A 150 -0.14 -33.19 22.15
C ASP A 150 1.18 -32.49 22.57
N GLU A 151 1.56 -32.63 23.85
CA GLU A 151 2.82 -32.08 24.38
C GLU A 151 4.07 -32.64 23.67
N ASN A 152 3.95 -33.77 22.99
CA ASN A 152 5.02 -34.41 22.24
C ASN A 152 5.00 -34.08 20.74
N GLY A 153 4.12 -33.17 20.30
CA GLY A 153 4.00 -32.76 18.91
C GLY A 153 3.27 -33.75 18.00
N ARG A 154 2.54 -34.72 18.55
CA ARG A 154 1.75 -35.69 17.78
C ARG A 154 0.34 -35.18 17.59
N ALA A 155 -0.25 -35.45 16.42
CA ALA A 155 -1.65 -35.13 16.15
C ALA A 155 -2.58 -35.84 17.14
N VAL A 156 -3.43 -35.12 17.81
CA VAL A 156 -4.49 -35.66 18.68
C VAL A 156 -5.63 -36.17 17.79
N PRO A 157 -6.10 -37.42 17.98
CA PRO A 157 -7.27 -37.94 17.30
C PRO A 157 -8.51 -37.09 17.57
N LEU A 158 -9.39 -37.01 16.58
CA LEU A 158 -10.61 -36.16 16.68
C LEU A 158 -11.53 -36.63 17.84
N GLU A 159 -11.46 -37.90 18.20
CA GLU A 159 -12.25 -38.55 19.26
C GLU A 159 -11.81 -38.12 20.67
N ASP A 160 -10.54 -37.71 20.81
CA ASP A 160 -9.92 -37.31 22.08
C ASP A 160 -9.95 -35.76 22.26
N LEU A 161 -10.49 -35.03 21.28
CA LEU A 161 -10.60 -33.56 21.35
C LEU A 161 -11.81 -33.16 22.19
N ASP A 162 -11.60 -32.25 23.11
CA ASP A 162 -12.69 -31.58 23.84
C ASP A 162 -13.47 -30.67 22.86
N ILE A 163 -14.64 -31.14 22.46
CA ILE A 163 -15.48 -30.49 21.42
C ILE A 163 -16.09 -29.19 21.92
N ASP A 164 -16.16 -28.96 23.24
CA ASP A 164 -16.75 -27.74 23.83
C ASP A 164 -15.91 -26.48 23.55
N SER A 165 -14.65 -26.62 23.13
CA SER A 165 -13.73 -25.52 22.83
C SER A 165 -13.13 -25.57 21.42
N PHE A 166 -13.90 -26.01 20.45
CA PHE A 166 -13.43 -26.19 19.09
C PHE A 166 -13.27 -24.88 18.33
N GLY A 167 -12.06 -24.62 17.86
CA GLY A 167 -11.74 -23.40 17.07
C GLY A 167 -11.38 -22.19 17.92
N VAL A 168 -11.29 -21.02 17.26
CA VAL A 168 -10.94 -19.74 17.87
C VAL A 168 -12.24 -18.96 18.09
N SER A 169 -12.63 -18.76 19.35
CA SER A 169 -13.83 -18.01 19.73
C SER A 169 -13.52 -16.62 20.30
N THR A 170 -12.33 -16.41 20.86
CA THR A 170 -11.89 -15.16 21.45
C THR A 170 -10.56 -14.70 20.86
N PHE A 171 -10.27 -13.38 20.93
CA PHE A 171 -9.08 -12.80 20.29
C PHE A 171 -7.75 -13.32 20.88
N ASP A 172 -7.71 -13.65 22.15
CA ASP A 172 -6.56 -14.20 22.86
C ASP A 172 -6.18 -15.62 22.41
N GLN A 173 -7.10 -16.33 21.76
CA GLN A 173 -6.85 -17.67 21.20
C GLN A 173 -6.17 -17.63 19.82
N TYR A 174 -6.12 -16.44 19.18
CA TYR A 174 -5.41 -16.30 17.91
C TYR A 174 -3.90 -16.45 18.11
N THR A 175 -3.28 -17.22 17.25
CA THR A 175 -1.83 -17.24 17.15
C THR A 175 -1.32 -15.93 16.54
N TRP A 176 -0.09 -15.52 16.87
CA TRP A 176 0.53 -14.34 16.28
C TRP A 176 0.49 -14.38 14.74
N ARG A 177 0.60 -15.57 14.14
CA ARG A 177 0.54 -15.77 12.70
C ARG A 177 -0.83 -15.42 12.12
N GLN A 178 -1.90 -15.89 12.74
CA GLN A 178 -3.28 -15.56 12.33
C GLN A 178 -3.57 -14.06 12.44
N ILE A 179 -2.99 -13.41 13.45
CA ILE A 179 -3.09 -11.94 13.60
C ILE A 179 -2.41 -11.21 12.43
N ILE A 180 -1.19 -11.64 12.05
CA ILE A 180 -0.49 -11.05 10.90
C ILE A 180 -1.27 -11.31 9.59
N ASP A 181 -1.84 -12.49 9.40
CA ASP A 181 -2.69 -12.79 8.24
C ASP A 181 -3.89 -11.84 8.16
N GLY A 182 -4.54 -11.56 9.29
CA GLY A 182 -5.63 -10.58 9.38
C GLY A 182 -5.18 -9.15 9.02
N TRP A 183 -4.04 -8.72 9.54
CA TRP A 183 -3.50 -7.38 9.26
C TRP A 183 -2.93 -7.21 7.85
N SER A 184 -2.56 -8.32 7.20
CA SER A 184 -2.14 -8.32 5.80
C SER A 184 -3.33 -8.28 4.82
N CYS A 185 -4.55 -8.38 5.32
CA CYS A 185 -5.75 -8.39 4.51
C CYS A 185 -6.09 -6.99 4.00
N THR A 186 -6.25 -6.84 2.67
CA THR A 186 -6.65 -5.60 2.01
C THR A 186 -8.16 -5.33 2.06
N SER A 187 -8.94 -6.23 2.66
CA SER A 187 -10.42 -6.18 2.68
C SER A 187 -11.04 -6.03 1.26
N CYS A 188 -10.47 -6.73 0.28
CA CYS A 188 -10.91 -6.65 -1.13
C CYS A 188 -12.17 -7.47 -1.44
N ALA A 189 -12.72 -8.21 -0.48
CA ALA A 189 -13.91 -9.06 -0.56
C ALA A 189 -13.83 -10.26 -1.56
N ARG A 190 -12.69 -10.51 -2.20
CA ARG A 190 -12.55 -11.61 -3.17
C ARG A 190 -12.81 -13.00 -2.56
N CYS A 191 -12.42 -13.20 -1.29
CA CYS A 191 -12.69 -14.45 -0.58
C CYS A 191 -14.19 -14.64 -0.31
N GLN A 192 -14.95 -13.57 -0.12
CA GLN A 192 -16.41 -13.61 0.07
C GLN A 192 -17.12 -13.98 -1.23
N ASP A 193 -16.65 -13.47 -2.38
CA ASP A 193 -17.26 -13.73 -3.69
C ASP A 193 -17.29 -15.21 -4.09
N VAL A 194 -16.35 -16.00 -3.58
CA VAL A 194 -16.21 -17.42 -3.90
C VAL A 194 -16.56 -18.33 -2.70
N CYS A 195 -17.01 -17.75 -1.61
CA CYS A 195 -17.36 -18.48 -0.40
C CYS A 195 -18.77 -19.05 -0.52
N PRO A 196 -18.97 -20.38 -0.53
CA PRO A 196 -20.29 -20.97 -0.65
C PRO A 196 -21.22 -20.65 0.54
N ALA A 197 -20.66 -20.28 1.69
CA ALA A 197 -21.45 -19.89 2.86
C ALA A 197 -21.90 -18.42 2.83
N TYR A 198 -21.43 -17.60 1.89
CA TYR A 198 -21.78 -16.19 1.80
C TYR A 198 -23.08 -15.95 0.99
N GLU A 199 -23.40 -16.84 0.06
CA GLU A 199 -24.58 -16.76 -0.81
C GLU A 199 -25.81 -17.52 -0.27
N SER A 200 -25.69 -18.16 0.91
CA SER A 200 -26.76 -18.98 1.49
C SER A 200 -27.73 -18.22 2.41
#